data_c867f801c0d232631ada91447ec2a2eb
#
_entry.id   c867f801c0d232631ada91447ec2a2eb
#
_cell.length_a   1.000
_cell.length_b   1.000
_cell.length_c   1.000
_cell.angle_alpha   90.00
_cell.angle_beta   90.00
_cell.angle_gamma   90.00
#
_symmetry.space_group_name_H-M   'P 1'
#
loop_
_entity.id
_entity.type
_entity.pdbx_description
1 polymer ?
#
loop_
_entity_poly.entity_id
_entity_poly.type
_entity_poly.pdbx_seq_one_letter_code
_entity_poly.pdbx_strand_id
1 'polypeptide(L)'
;LIVWYAGSNIIKLDNFVSLGTIFLFIQLSQMLFRPLRQIADKFNTLQMGMVAAKRVFEILDSNYYINDSGNINSNDLNGDIKFENVNFSYTKNNNVLNDINLTIKKGEKIAIVGATGSGKSTIIKLIMRLYDIKNGEIKINNKNIKNFKLSDLRSSISLVNQDIFLFADTILKNITLFNEKLSKKDVVKAAKNIGVWNFINKLPGGLDYNVKERGVMLSEGQRQIISFLRAYVSKPNILILDEATSSIDST
;
A
#
# COMPACT_ATOMS: atom_id res chain seq x y z
N LEU A 1 8.40 21.62 51.03
CA LEU A 1 7.69 22.21 52.17
C LEU A 1 7.98 21.43 53.44
N ILE A 2 7.67 20.12 53.51
CA ILE A 2 7.84 19.27 54.71
C ILE A 2 9.30 19.26 55.18
N VAL A 3 10.25 19.00 54.31
CA VAL A 3 11.69 18.96 54.61
C VAL A 3 12.18 20.32 55.13
N TRP A 4 11.71 21.42 54.52
CA TRP A 4 12.08 22.78 54.94
C TRP A 4 11.50 23.13 56.32
N TYR A 5 10.22 22.85 56.55
CA TYR A 5 9.55 23.11 57.82
C TYR A 5 10.15 22.27 58.99
N ALA A 6 10.31 20.98 58.75
CA ALA A 6 10.86 20.08 59.75
C ALA A 6 12.36 20.36 60.02
N GLY A 7 13.14 20.72 58.96
CA GLY A 7 14.54 21.12 59.09
C GLY A 7 14.69 22.42 59.91
N SER A 8 13.82 23.41 59.69
CA SER A 8 13.83 24.65 60.47
C SER A 8 13.51 24.45 61.97
N ASN A 9 12.66 23.48 62.30
CA ASN A 9 12.29 23.17 63.69
C ASN A 9 13.42 22.38 64.40
N ILE A 10 14.16 21.52 63.72
CA ILE A 10 15.33 20.85 64.28
C ILE A 10 16.44 21.87 64.57
N ILE A 11 16.67 22.86 63.73
CA ILE A 11 17.68 23.91 63.93
C ILE A 11 17.33 24.80 65.14
N LYS A 12 16.05 24.99 65.43
CA LYS A 12 15.57 25.77 66.56
C LYS A 12 15.64 25.06 67.91
N LEU A 13 16.18 23.83 68.00
CA LEU A 13 16.28 23.01 69.20
C LEU A 13 14.93 22.67 69.87
N ASP A 14 13.84 22.76 69.16
CA ASP A 14 12.55 22.23 69.58
C ASP A 14 12.56 20.71 69.45
N ASN A 15 12.71 19.99 70.59
CA ASN A 15 12.89 18.53 70.70
C ASN A 15 11.69 17.68 70.23
N PHE A 16 10.75 18.23 69.47
CA PHE A 16 9.54 17.53 69.08
C PHE A 16 9.68 16.65 67.83
N VAL A 17 10.69 16.87 66.99
CA VAL A 17 10.84 16.11 65.73
C VAL A 17 12.27 15.60 65.55
N SER A 18 12.46 14.29 65.63
CA SER A 18 13.78 13.69 65.35
C SER A 18 14.05 13.59 63.85
N LEU A 19 15.34 13.58 63.46
CA LEU A 19 15.74 13.39 62.05
C LEU A 19 15.20 12.08 61.48
N GLY A 20 15.09 11.03 62.31
CA GLY A 20 14.51 9.74 61.96
C GLY A 20 13.01 9.82 61.62
N THR A 21 12.25 10.66 62.34
CA THR A 21 10.83 10.86 62.06
C THR A 21 10.60 11.53 60.71
N ILE A 22 11.46 12.48 60.34
CA ILE A 22 11.39 13.12 59.02
C ILE A 22 11.67 12.11 57.89
N PHE A 23 12.71 11.32 58.06
CA PHE A 23 13.08 10.27 57.10
C PHE A 23 11.98 9.23 56.94
N LEU A 24 11.42 8.76 58.05
CA LEU A 24 10.29 7.84 58.07
C LEU A 24 9.08 8.42 57.34
N PHE A 25 8.73 9.69 57.58
CA PHE A 25 7.62 10.36 56.93
C PHE A 25 7.82 10.47 55.42
N ILE A 26 9.03 10.81 54.97
CA ILE A 26 9.37 10.86 53.53
C ILE A 26 9.22 9.48 52.91
N GLN A 27 9.73 8.42 53.54
CA GLN A 27 9.58 7.05 53.02
C GLN A 27 8.11 6.62 52.95
N LEU A 28 7.34 6.84 54.01
CA LEU A 28 5.91 6.50 54.02
C LEU A 28 5.14 7.27 52.96
N SER A 29 5.45 8.56 52.78
CA SER A 29 4.85 9.35 51.71
C SER A 29 5.17 8.75 50.34
N GLN A 30 6.41 8.37 50.08
CA GLN A 30 6.78 7.72 48.80
C GLN A 30 6.08 6.38 48.59
N MET A 31 5.97 5.57 49.65
CA MET A 31 5.25 4.30 49.62
C MET A 31 3.75 4.50 49.31
N LEU A 32 3.15 5.56 49.82
CA LEU A 32 1.73 5.89 49.55
C LEU A 32 1.51 6.37 48.14
N PHE A 33 2.38 7.26 47.60
CA PHE A 33 2.20 7.84 46.27
C PHE A 33 2.65 6.93 45.13
N ARG A 34 3.51 5.95 45.39
CA ARG A 34 4.01 5.00 44.39
C ARG A 34 2.88 4.19 43.72
N PRO A 35 1.96 3.56 44.47
CA PRO A 35 0.81 2.85 43.88
C PRO A 35 -0.11 3.78 43.07
N LEU A 36 -0.35 5.01 43.54
CA LEU A 36 -1.18 5.98 42.79
C LEU A 36 -0.59 6.34 41.43
N ARG A 37 0.74 6.54 41.38
CA ARG A 37 1.44 6.77 40.09
C ARG A 37 1.35 5.55 39.18
N GLN A 38 1.52 4.35 39.74
CA GLN A 38 1.40 3.11 38.98
C GLN A 38 0.01 2.92 38.40
N ILE A 39 -1.06 3.30 39.11
CA ILE A 39 -2.44 3.27 38.59
C ILE A 39 -2.58 4.23 37.43
N ALA A 40 -2.08 5.45 37.55
CA ALA A 40 -2.12 6.44 36.46
C ALA A 40 -1.38 5.95 35.22
N ASP A 41 -0.19 5.36 35.37
CA ASP A 41 0.59 4.82 34.26
C ASP A 41 -0.13 3.63 33.60
N LYS A 42 -0.76 2.76 34.39
CA LYS A 42 -1.56 1.63 33.87
C LYS A 42 -2.81 2.10 33.15
N PHE A 43 -3.44 3.18 33.63
CA PHE A 43 -4.59 3.78 32.95
C PHE A 43 -4.21 4.31 31.56
N ASN A 44 -3.10 5.02 31.44
CA ASN A 44 -2.58 5.49 30.14
C ASN A 44 -2.29 4.32 29.19
N THR A 45 -1.66 3.27 29.69
CA THR A 45 -1.38 2.06 28.90
C THR A 45 -2.68 1.40 28.42
N LEU A 46 -3.68 1.29 29.29
CA LEU A 46 -5.00 0.76 28.95
C LEU A 46 -5.66 1.59 27.83
N GLN A 47 -5.63 2.92 27.98
CA GLN A 47 -6.21 3.83 26.99
C GLN A 47 -5.56 3.67 25.62
N MET A 48 -4.22 3.59 25.55
CA MET A 48 -3.52 3.32 24.29
C MET A 48 -3.90 1.96 23.70
N GLY A 49 -4.02 0.93 24.55
CA GLY A 49 -4.47 -0.40 24.13
C GLY A 49 -5.88 -0.39 23.54
N MET A 50 -6.80 0.33 24.17
CA MET A 50 -8.18 0.48 23.69
C MET A 50 -8.25 1.21 22.34
N VAL A 51 -7.45 2.26 22.14
CA VAL A 51 -7.37 2.98 20.86
C VAL A 51 -6.81 2.08 19.77
N ALA A 52 -5.77 1.31 20.06
CA ALA A 52 -5.20 0.36 19.11
C ALA A 52 -6.22 -0.74 18.75
N ALA A 53 -6.89 -1.32 19.75
CA ALA A 53 -7.94 -2.32 19.55
C ALA A 53 -9.09 -1.76 18.70
N LYS A 54 -9.57 -0.53 18.99
CA LYS A 54 -10.61 0.12 18.21
C LYS A 54 -10.24 0.22 16.73
N ARG A 55 -9.01 0.63 16.40
CA ARG A 55 -8.52 0.71 15.00
C ARG A 55 -8.54 -0.65 14.30
N VAL A 56 -8.17 -1.71 15.02
CA VAL A 56 -8.21 -3.07 14.47
C VAL A 56 -9.66 -3.50 14.20
N PHE A 57 -10.56 -3.28 15.15
CA PHE A 57 -11.98 -3.63 14.98
C PHE A 57 -12.66 -2.79 13.89
N GLU A 58 -12.34 -1.50 13.76
CA GLU A 58 -12.84 -0.67 12.67
C GLU A 58 -12.49 -1.23 11.28
N ILE A 59 -11.31 -1.86 11.14
CA ILE A 59 -10.91 -2.54 9.90
C ILE A 59 -11.66 -3.86 9.74
N LEU A 60 -11.74 -4.67 10.79
CA LEU A 60 -12.40 -5.98 10.75
C LEU A 60 -13.91 -5.88 10.51
N ASP A 61 -14.55 -4.86 11.10
CA ASP A 61 -16.00 -4.62 10.97
C ASP A 61 -16.33 -3.81 9.71
N SER A 62 -15.31 -3.39 8.94
CA SER A 62 -15.52 -2.63 7.72
C SER A 62 -16.21 -3.48 6.65
N ASN A 63 -17.38 -3.05 6.21
CA ASN A 63 -18.14 -3.67 5.12
C ASN A 63 -17.72 -3.16 3.72
N TYR A 64 -16.57 -2.45 3.62
CA TYR A 64 -16.04 -1.98 2.35
C TYR A 64 -15.29 -3.09 1.63
N TYR A 65 -16.01 -3.99 1.00
CA TYR A 65 -15.45 -4.99 0.09
C TYR A 65 -16.18 -4.94 -1.26
N ILE A 66 -15.45 -5.26 -2.31
CA ILE A 66 -16.03 -5.40 -3.64
C ILE A 66 -16.62 -6.80 -3.72
N ASN A 67 -17.91 -6.89 -4.01
CA ASN A 67 -18.58 -8.19 -4.13
C ASN A 67 -18.06 -8.94 -5.37
N ASP A 68 -17.45 -10.11 -5.16
CA ASP A 68 -16.97 -11.01 -6.22
C ASP A 68 -18.04 -12.05 -6.57
N SER A 69 -19.16 -11.57 -7.12
CA SER A 69 -20.25 -12.43 -7.62
C SER A 69 -20.12 -12.81 -9.10
N GLY A 70 -19.01 -12.41 -9.73
CA GLY A 70 -18.77 -12.66 -11.15
C GLY A 70 -18.52 -14.14 -11.48
N ASN A 71 -19.05 -14.60 -12.62
CA ASN A 71 -18.92 -16.00 -13.09
C ASN A 71 -18.15 -16.12 -14.40
N ILE A 72 -17.78 -15.01 -15.04
CA ILE A 72 -17.09 -15.01 -16.34
C ILE A 72 -15.59 -15.15 -16.10
N ASN A 73 -14.94 -16.03 -16.87
CA ASN A 73 -13.51 -16.32 -16.78
C ASN A 73 -12.67 -15.39 -17.66
N SER A 74 -11.34 -15.44 -17.52
CA SER A 74 -10.36 -14.59 -18.21
C SER A 74 -10.36 -14.69 -19.74
N ASN A 75 -10.82 -15.79 -20.33
CA ASN A 75 -10.84 -15.98 -21.80
C ASN A 75 -11.66 -14.90 -22.52
N ASP A 76 -12.64 -14.31 -21.87
CA ASP A 76 -13.52 -13.28 -22.40
C ASP A 76 -12.99 -11.85 -22.24
N LEU A 77 -11.83 -11.67 -21.59
CA LEU A 77 -11.21 -10.36 -21.35
C LEU A 77 -10.40 -9.82 -22.55
N ASN A 78 -10.46 -10.49 -23.70
CA ASN A 78 -9.72 -10.11 -24.90
C ASN A 78 -10.63 -9.39 -25.89
N GLY A 79 -10.94 -8.13 -25.65
CA GLY A 79 -11.83 -7.32 -26.48
C GLY A 79 -11.72 -5.84 -26.18
N ASP A 80 -12.66 -5.05 -26.75
CA ASP A 80 -12.74 -3.61 -26.54
C ASP A 80 -13.11 -3.29 -25.09
N ILE A 81 -12.57 -2.17 -24.57
CA ILE A 81 -12.96 -1.61 -23.29
C ILE A 81 -13.89 -0.42 -23.56
N LYS A 82 -15.06 -0.41 -22.94
CA LYS A 82 -16.04 0.66 -23.10
C LYS A 82 -16.46 1.21 -21.74
N PHE A 83 -16.47 2.53 -21.63
CA PHE A 83 -17.11 3.29 -20.56
C PHE A 83 -18.37 3.92 -21.16
N GLU A 84 -19.51 3.67 -20.56
CA GLU A 84 -20.82 4.16 -21.00
C GLU A 84 -21.47 4.95 -19.87
N ASN A 85 -21.55 6.27 -20.02
CA ASN A 85 -22.14 7.24 -19.07
C ASN A 85 -21.64 7.06 -17.64
N VAL A 86 -20.32 6.82 -17.47
CA VAL A 86 -19.72 6.49 -16.19
C VAL A 86 -19.60 7.73 -15.34
N ASN A 87 -20.24 7.68 -14.15
CA ASN A 87 -20.09 8.66 -13.09
C ASN A 87 -19.47 8.00 -11.86
N PHE A 88 -18.46 8.66 -11.28
CA PHE A 88 -17.78 8.12 -10.12
C PHE A 88 -17.39 9.19 -9.12
N SER A 89 -17.52 8.83 -7.84
CA SER A 89 -17.06 9.63 -6.69
C SER A 89 -16.54 8.72 -5.59
N TYR A 90 -15.43 9.10 -4.96
CA TYR A 90 -14.92 8.40 -3.76
C TYR A 90 -15.78 8.66 -2.53
N THR A 91 -16.34 9.87 -2.41
CA THR A 91 -17.24 10.30 -1.33
C THR A 91 -18.56 10.79 -1.90
N LYS A 92 -19.62 10.86 -1.09
CA LYS A 92 -20.97 11.22 -1.57
C LYS A 92 -21.07 12.59 -2.27
N ASN A 93 -20.17 13.53 -1.96
CA ASN A 93 -20.33 14.93 -2.34
C ASN A 93 -19.29 15.44 -3.36
N ASN A 94 -18.40 14.58 -3.88
CA ASN A 94 -17.34 15.03 -4.78
C ASN A 94 -17.22 14.08 -5.98
N ASN A 95 -17.87 14.44 -7.10
CA ASN A 95 -17.75 13.67 -8.33
C ASN A 95 -16.37 13.90 -8.96
N VAL A 96 -15.66 12.81 -9.19
CA VAL A 96 -14.34 12.79 -9.84
C VAL A 96 -14.45 12.54 -11.33
N LEU A 97 -15.39 11.69 -11.73
CA LEU A 97 -15.71 11.43 -13.13
C LEU A 97 -17.18 11.74 -13.38
N ASN A 98 -17.46 12.50 -14.44
CA ASN A 98 -18.80 12.91 -14.83
C ASN A 98 -19.04 12.51 -16.27
N ASP A 99 -20.03 11.65 -16.49
CA ASP A 99 -20.52 11.20 -17.81
C ASP A 99 -19.39 10.78 -18.77
N ILE A 100 -18.48 9.95 -18.29
CA ILE A 100 -17.36 9.48 -19.10
C ILE A 100 -17.84 8.46 -20.11
N ASN A 101 -17.64 8.80 -21.39
CA ASN A 101 -17.89 7.94 -22.54
C ASN A 101 -16.57 7.73 -23.28
N LEU A 102 -16.02 6.50 -23.23
CA LEU A 102 -14.73 6.16 -23.82
C LEU A 102 -14.79 4.76 -24.41
N THR A 103 -14.28 4.60 -25.62
CA THR A 103 -14.11 3.29 -26.25
C THR A 103 -12.66 3.10 -26.64
N ILE A 104 -12.03 2.03 -26.15
CA ILE A 104 -10.67 1.61 -26.47
C ILE A 104 -10.80 0.29 -27.23
N LYS A 105 -10.39 0.28 -28.50
CA LYS A 105 -10.43 -0.94 -29.30
C LYS A 105 -9.35 -1.92 -28.90
N LYS A 106 -9.62 -3.20 -29.09
CA LYS A 106 -8.62 -4.26 -28.88
C LYS A 106 -7.33 -3.95 -29.64
N GLY A 107 -6.17 -4.00 -28.91
CA GLY A 107 -4.85 -3.74 -29.48
C GLY A 107 -4.52 -2.27 -29.70
N GLU A 108 -5.45 -1.37 -29.42
CA GLU A 108 -5.20 0.07 -29.49
C GLU A 108 -4.29 0.54 -28.35
N LYS A 109 -3.42 1.51 -28.66
CA LYS A 109 -2.59 2.21 -27.68
C LYS A 109 -3.15 3.60 -27.50
N ILE A 110 -3.57 3.92 -26.30
CA ILE A 110 -4.11 5.25 -25.99
C ILE A 110 -3.28 5.93 -24.89
N ALA A 111 -3.24 7.26 -24.93
CA ALA A 111 -2.70 8.07 -23.85
C ALA A 111 -3.81 8.90 -23.23
N ILE A 112 -3.98 8.81 -21.91
CA ILE A 112 -4.90 9.64 -21.15
C ILE A 112 -4.10 10.80 -20.57
N VAL A 113 -4.35 12.01 -21.07
CA VAL A 113 -3.63 13.22 -20.66
C VAL A 113 -4.57 14.19 -19.93
N GLY A 114 -4.04 14.99 -19.03
CA GLY A 114 -4.81 15.96 -18.27
C GLY A 114 -4.06 16.46 -17.04
N ALA A 115 -4.53 17.55 -16.43
CA ALA A 115 -3.96 18.10 -15.20
C ALA A 115 -4.02 17.11 -14.02
N THR A 116 -3.19 17.35 -13.00
CA THR A 116 -3.27 16.60 -11.74
C THR A 116 -4.68 16.75 -11.15
N GLY A 117 -5.27 15.63 -10.70
CA GLY A 117 -6.65 15.63 -10.19
C GLY A 117 -7.75 15.49 -11.26
N SER A 118 -7.43 15.43 -12.56
CA SER A 118 -8.46 15.25 -13.63
C SER A 118 -9.12 13.86 -13.71
N GLY A 119 -8.76 12.93 -12.82
CA GLY A 119 -9.36 11.59 -12.78
C GLY A 119 -8.62 10.50 -13.56
N LYS A 120 -7.43 10.74 -14.12
CA LYS A 120 -6.64 9.74 -14.88
C LYS A 120 -6.44 8.44 -14.08
N SER A 121 -5.87 8.52 -12.90
CA SER A 121 -5.65 7.35 -12.04
C SER A 121 -6.96 6.74 -11.53
N THR A 122 -8.06 7.50 -11.54
CA THR A 122 -9.39 6.96 -11.21
C THR A 122 -9.89 6.03 -12.31
N ILE A 123 -9.70 6.39 -13.59
CA ILE A 123 -10.04 5.51 -14.73
C ILE A 123 -9.29 4.17 -14.60
N ILE A 124 -7.98 4.22 -14.31
CA ILE A 124 -7.16 3.01 -14.08
C ILE A 124 -7.75 2.14 -12.96
N LYS A 125 -8.06 2.75 -11.81
CA LYS A 125 -8.63 2.05 -10.66
C LYS A 125 -9.98 1.42 -10.96
N LEU A 126 -10.79 2.05 -11.81
CA LEU A 126 -12.07 1.51 -12.23
C LEU A 126 -11.94 0.35 -13.22
N ILE A 127 -10.99 0.40 -14.18
CA ILE A 127 -10.69 -0.74 -15.07
C ILE A 127 -10.25 -1.96 -14.27
N MET A 128 -9.41 -1.77 -13.24
CA MET A 128 -8.99 -2.83 -12.32
C MET A 128 -10.08 -3.26 -11.33
N ARG A 129 -11.25 -2.59 -11.37
CA ARG A 129 -12.33 -2.79 -10.42
C ARG A 129 -11.83 -2.77 -8.97
N LEU A 130 -11.03 -1.73 -8.62
CA LEU A 130 -10.67 -1.43 -7.23
C LEU A 130 -11.80 -0.66 -6.52
N TYR A 131 -12.76 -0.16 -7.29
CA TYR A 131 -13.99 0.48 -6.84
C TYR A 131 -15.12 0.11 -7.78
N ASP A 132 -16.33 -0.03 -7.25
CA ASP A 132 -17.53 -0.19 -8.06
C ASP A 132 -18.13 1.19 -8.39
N ILE A 133 -18.61 1.35 -9.64
CA ILE A 133 -19.30 2.55 -10.10
C ILE A 133 -20.75 2.55 -9.64
N LYS A 134 -21.31 3.73 -9.41
CA LYS A 134 -22.72 3.92 -9.04
C LYS A 134 -23.62 4.01 -10.25
N ASN A 135 -23.20 4.77 -11.26
CA ASN A 135 -23.97 5.03 -12.48
C ASN A 135 -23.12 4.75 -13.70
N GLY A 136 -23.75 4.30 -14.79
CA GLY A 136 -23.10 3.91 -16.01
C GLY A 136 -22.62 2.46 -15.98
N GLU A 137 -21.88 2.07 -17.02
CA GLU A 137 -21.32 0.74 -17.16
C GLU A 137 -19.87 0.79 -17.68
N ILE A 138 -19.06 -0.16 -17.22
CA ILE A 138 -17.75 -0.42 -17.81
C ILE A 138 -17.80 -1.84 -18.34
N LYS A 139 -17.47 -1.99 -19.64
CA LYS A 139 -17.53 -3.27 -20.34
C LYS A 139 -16.16 -3.64 -20.90
N ILE A 140 -15.83 -4.93 -20.86
CA ILE A 140 -14.71 -5.52 -21.60
C ILE A 140 -15.31 -6.59 -22.50
N ASN A 141 -15.02 -6.52 -23.82
CA ASN A 141 -15.60 -7.43 -24.81
C ASN A 141 -17.13 -7.49 -24.73
N ASN A 142 -17.79 -6.32 -24.63
CA ASN A 142 -19.23 -6.15 -24.46
C ASN A 142 -19.85 -6.79 -23.21
N LYS A 143 -19.04 -7.26 -22.25
CA LYS A 143 -19.48 -7.83 -20.98
C LYS A 143 -19.16 -6.87 -19.85
N ASN A 144 -20.11 -6.64 -18.93
CA ASN A 144 -19.88 -5.75 -17.79
C ASN A 144 -18.77 -6.31 -16.90
N ILE A 145 -17.84 -5.44 -16.46
CA ILE A 145 -16.71 -5.86 -15.61
C ILE A 145 -17.14 -6.47 -14.28
N LYS A 146 -18.36 -6.17 -13.81
CA LYS A 146 -18.92 -6.77 -12.58
C LYS A 146 -19.20 -8.26 -12.73
N ASN A 147 -19.38 -8.74 -13.94
CA ASN A 147 -19.69 -10.14 -14.23
C ASN A 147 -18.45 -11.04 -14.30
N PHE A 148 -17.23 -10.47 -14.31
CA PHE A 148 -15.99 -11.22 -14.26
C PHE A 148 -15.61 -11.55 -12.83
N LYS A 149 -14.99 -12.73 -12.61
CA LYS A 149 -14.31 -13.02 -11.35
C LYS A 149 -13.19 -12.02 -11.14
N LEU A 150 -13.09 -11.45 -9.95
CA LEU A 150 -12.08 -10.43 -9.64
C LEU A 150 -10.65 -10.94 -9.83
N SER A 151 -10.39 -12.20 -9.45
CA SER A 151 -9.10 -12.86 -9.65
C SER A 151 -8.70 -12.87 -11.13
N ASP A 152 -9.63 -13.24 -12.01
CA ASP A 152 -9.40 -13.39 -13.45
C ASP A 152 -9.26 -12.03 -14.12
N LEU A 153 -10.12 -11.06 -13.76
CA LEU A 153 -10.02 -9.68 -14.24
C LEU A 153 -8.66 -9.09 -13.91
N ARG A 154 -8.25 -9.16 -12.64
CA ARG A 154 -7.00 -8.55 -12.18
C ARG A 154 -5.75 -9.28 -12.67
N SER A 155 -5.79 -10.60 -12.85
CA SER A 155 -4.68 -11.34 -13.43
C SER A 155 -4.46 -11.05 -14.92
N SER A 156 -5.50 -10.59 -15.61
CA SER A 156 -5.46 -10.21 -17.04
C SER A 156 -5.02 -8.76 -17.27
N ILE A 157 -4.87 -7.98 -16.19
CA ILE A 157 -4.45 -6.57 -16.25
C ILE A 157 -3.12 -6.43 -15.52
N SER A 158 -2.13 -5.84 -16.16
CA SER A 158 -0.88 -5.46 -15.49
C SER A 158 -0.76 -3.95 -15.41
N LEU A 159 -0.38 -3.47 -14.24
CA LEU A 159 -0.14 -2.06 -13.95
C LEU A 159 1.32 -1.84 -13.61
N VAL A 160 1.96 -0.90 -14.31
CA VAL A 160 3.25 -0.32 -13.93
C VAL A 160 2.97 1.00 -13.24
N ASN A 161 3.18 1.04 -11.93
CA ASN A 161 2.95 2.22 -11.11
C ASN A 161 4.06 3.25 -11.29
N GLN A 162 3.75 4.51 -11.02
CA GLN A 162 4.71 5.60 -10.89
C GLN A 162 5.69 5.31 -9.74
N ASP A 163 5.19 5.00 -8.56
CA ASP A 163 5.99 4.61 -7.40
C ASP A 163 6.27 3.10 -7.45
N ILE A 164 7.53 2.74 -7.72
CA ILE A 164 7.94 1.36 -7.89
C ILE A 164 8.32 0.77 -6.54
N PHE A 165 7.57 -0.24 -6.13
CA PHE A 165 7.88 -1.03 -4.95
C PHE A 165 8.57 -2.35 -5.31
N LEU A 166 9.73 -2.61 -4.67
CA LEU A 166 10.45 -3.89 -4.74
C LEU A 166 10.55 -4.50 -3.35
N PHE A 167 10.31 -5.80 -3.27
CA PHE A 167 10.49 -6.57 -2.06
C PHE A 167 11.98 -6.78 -1.76
N ALA A 168 12.34 -6.91 -0.49
CA ALA A 168 13.69 -7.24 -0.04
C ALA A 168 14.05 -8.71 -0.36
N ASP A 169 14.10 -9.05 -1.64
CA ASP A 169 14.36 -10.38 -2.16
C ASP A 169 15.13 -10.30 -3.50
N THR A 170 15.25 -11.42 -4.19
CA THR A 170 15.93 -11.51 -5.48
C THR A 170 15.16 -10.80 -6.61
N ILE A 171 15.87 -10.44 -7.68
CA ILE A 171 15.24 -9.92 -8.91
C ILE A 171 14.22 -10.91 -9.45
N LEU A 172 14.54 -12.19 -9.46
CA LEU A 172 13.61 -13.24 -9.92
C LEU A 172 12.28 -13.18 -9.18
N LYS A 173 12.32 -13.17 -7.85
CA LYS A 173 11.11 -13.12 -7.03
C LYS A 173 10.36 -11.81 -7.16
N ASN A 174 11.07 -10.71 -7.35
CA ASN A 174 10.45 -9.42 -7.64
C ASN A 174 9.72 -9.39 -8.98
N ILE A 175 10.22 -10.08 -9.99
CA ILE A 175 9.59 -10.18 -11.32
C ILE A 175 8.40 -11.14 -11.27
N THR A 176 8.58 -12.31 -10.68
CA THR A 176 7.53 -13.35 -10.66
C THR A 176 6.45 -13.10 -9.61
N LEU A 177 6.70 -12.21 -8.63
CA LEU A 177 5.84 -12.00 -7.46
C LEU A 177 5.48 -13.32 -6.75
N PHE A 178 6.48 -14.20 -6.62
CA PHE A 178 6.35 -15.53 -6.03
C PHE A 178 5.38 -16.47 -6.76
N ASN A 179 5.01 -16.16 -8.01
CA ASN A 179 4.16 -17.03 -8.82
C ASN A 179 4.97 -18.23 -9.34
N GLU A 180 4.72 -19.41 -8.79
CA GLU A 180 5.42 -20.64 -9.12
C GLU A 180 5.19 -21.12 -10.58
N LYS A 181 4.15 -20.60 -11.25
CA LYS A 181 3.89 -20.89 -12.68
C LYS A 181 4.88 -20.21 -13.61
N LEU A 182 5.59 -19.20 -13.14
CA LEU A 182 6.58 -18.46 -13.92
C LEU A 182 7.98 -18.97 -13.65
N SER A 183 8.55 -19.68 -14.63
CA SER A 183 9.90 -20.24 -14.51
C SER A 183 10.99 -19.20 -14.74
N LYS A 184 12.20 -19.46 -14.24
CA LYS A 184 13.40 -18.65 -14.52
C LYS A 184 13.65 -18.51 -16.04
N LYS A 185 13.33 -19.55 -16.83
CA LYS A 185 13.46 -19.54 -18.31
C LYS A 185 12.48 -18.55 -18.94
N ASP A 186 11.27 -18.45 -18.44
CA ASP A 186 10.27 -17.48 -18.94
C ASP A 186 10.72 -16.04 -18.69
N VAL A 187 11.27 -15.77 -17.52
CA VAL A 187 11.82 -14.45 -17.16
C VAL A 187 13.01 -14.10 -18.05
N VAL A 188 13.95 -15.02 -18.29
CA VAL A 188 15.08 -14.80 -19.19
C VAL A 188 14.59 -14.51 -20.62
N LYS A 189 13.63 -15.29 -21.11
CA LYS A 189 13.05 -15.08 -22.45
C LYS A 189 12.39 -13.70 -22.56
N ALA A 190 11.59 -13.33 -21.56
CA ALA A 190 10.96 -12.01 -21.51
C ALA A 190 11.99 -10.88 -21.47
N ALA A 191 13.01 -10.99 -20.62
CA ALA A 191 14.09 -10.00 -20.51
C ALA A 191 14.88 -9.82 -21.81
N LYS A 192 15.12 -10.89 -22.55
CA LYS A 192 15.75 -10.84 -23.87
C LYS A 192 14.85 -10.17 -24.90
N ASN A 193 13.56 -10.48 -24.91
CA ASN A 193 12.60 -9.91 -25.86
C ASN A 193 12.46 -8.39 -25.74
N ILE A 194 12.53 -7.85 -24.53
CA ILE A 194 12.46 -6.39 -24.29
C ILE A 194 13.85 -5.72 -24.21
N GLY A 195 14.94 -6.48 -24.47
CA GLY A 195 16.30 -5.93 -24.56
C GLY A 195 16.99 -5.63 -23.23
N VAL A 196 16.39 -6.01 -22.06
CA VAL A 196 16.92 -5.67 -20.73
C VAL A 196 17.82 -6.76 -20.12
N TRP A 197 17.98 -7.89 -20.79
CA TRP A 197 18.77 -9.01 -20.28
C TRP A 197 20.21 -8.64 -19.94
N ASN A 198 20.86 -7.79 -20.77
CA ASN A 198 22.24 -7.37 -20.55
C ASN A 198 22.42 -6.63 -19.22
N PHE A 199 21.46 -5.83 -18.81
CA PHE A 199 21.46 -5.18 -17.51
C PHE A 199 21.41 -6.21 -16.38
N ILE A 200 20.44 -7.14 -16.41
CA ILE A 200 20.28 -8.16 -15.38
C ILE A 200 21.52 -9.06 -15.28
N ASN A 201 22.07 -9.47 -16.42
CA ASN A 201 23.20 -10.36 -16.46
C ASN A 201 24.51 -9.73 -15.94
N LYS A 202 24.63 -8.40 -15.94
CA LYS A 202 25.77 -7.67 -15.35
C LYS A 202 25.71 -7.57 -13.82
N LEU A 203 24.56 -7.84 -13.20
CA LEU A 203 24.44 -7.81 -11.75
C LEU A 203 25.08 -9.07 -11.12
N PRO A 204 25.70 -8.96 -9.93
CA PRO A 204 26.30 -10.10 -9.23
C PRO A 204 25.25 -11.19 -8.95
N GLY A 205 25.35 -12.34 -9.64
CA GLY A 205 24.36 -13.43 -9.55
C GLY A 205 23.13 -13.25 -10.46
N GLY A 206 23.06 -12.18 -11.29
CA GLY A 206 22.00 -11.98 -12.27
C GLY A 206 20.60 -11.93 -11.65
N LEU A 207 19.72 -12.85 -12.03
CA LEU A 207 18.35 -12.95 -11.47
C LEU A 207 18.31 -13.28 -9.97
N ASP A 208 19.35 -13.85 -9.41
CA ASP A 208 19.44 -14.19 -8.00
C ASP A 208 20.00 -13.02 -7.15
N TYR A 209 20.30 -11.87 -7.78
CA TYR A 209 20.74 -10.66 -7.09
C TYR A 209 19.66 -10.15 -6.14
N ASN A 210 20.02 -9.98 -4.85
CA ASN A 210 19.12 -9.45 -3.83
C ASN A 210 19.12 -7.92 -3.83
N VAL A 211 17.97 -7.32 -4.13
CA VAL A 211 17.81 -5.87 -4.29
C VAL A 211 17.72 -5.10 -2.97
N LYS A 212 17.66 -5.82 -1.82
CA LYS A 212 17.48 -5.26 -0.49
C LYS A 212 16.13 -4.53 -0.34
N GLU A 213 15.92 -3.89 0.81
CA GLU A 213 14.68 -3.19 1.11
C GLU A 213 14.41 -2.08 0.09
N ARG A 214 13.19 -2.08 -0.50
CA ARG A 214 12.73 -1.14 -1.53
C ARG A 214 13.64 -1.02 -2.76
N GLY A 215 14.54 -2.00 -2.98
CA GLY A 215 15.45 -1.96 -4.11
C GLY A 215 16.52 -0.86 -4.03
N VAL A 216 16.95 -0.51 -2.81
CA VAL A 216 17.94 0.56 -2.56
C VAL A 216 19.26 0.36 -3.32
N MET A 217 19.58 -0.87 -3.72
CA MET A 217 20.80 -1.22 -4.47
C MET A 217 20.68 -0.92 -5.97
N LEU A 218 19.54 -0.45 -6.43
CA LEU A 218 19.25 -0.19 -7.84
C LEU A 218 18.93 1.29 -8.07
N SER A 219 19.34 1.82 -9.24
CA SER A 219 18.89 3.14 -9.67
C SER A 219 17.38 3.15 -9.93
N GLU A 220 16.79 4.34 -10.03
CA GLU A 220 15.35 4.49 -10.32
C GLU A 220 14.98 3.85 -11.65
N GLY A 221 15.75 4.12 -12.73
CA GLY A 221 15.56 3.49 -14.03
C GLY A 221 15.67 1.96 -13.99
N GLN A 222 16.63 1.43 -13.19
CA GLN A 222 16.76 -0.02 -13.01
C GLN A 222 15.56 -0.64 -12.31
N ARG A 223 15.01 0.03 -11.28
CA ARG A 223 13.76 -0.41 -10.64
C ARG A 223 12.60 -0.39 -11.62
N GLN A 224 12.56 0.63 -12.47
CA GLN A 224 11.53 0.77 -13.50
C GLN A 224 11.59 -0.37 -14.52
N ILE A 225 12.77 -0.74 -14.99
CA ILE A 225 12.99 -1.90 -15.87
C ILE A 225 12.45 -3.20 -15.23
N ILE A 226 12.71 -3.43 -13.93
CA ILE A 226 12.18 -4.60 -13.22
C ILE A 226 10.66 -4.57 -13.15
N SER A 227 10.04 -3.40 -12.91
CA SER A 227 8.58 -3.25 -12.88
C SER A 227 7.95 -3.51 -14.25
N PHE A 228 8.59 -3.04 -15.33
CA PHE A 228 8.19 -3.37 -16.70
C PHE A 228 8.27 -4.87 -16.99
N LEU A 229 9.39 -5.49 -16.63
CA LEU A 229 9.59 -6.93 -16.85
C LEU A 229 8.58 -7.77 -16.06
N ARG A 230 8.24 -7.34 -14.82
CA ARG A 230 7.16 -7.92 -14.02
C ARG A 230 5.83 -7.90 -14.76
N ALA A 231 5.47 -6.75 -15.30
CA ALA A 231 4.23 -6.59 -16.06
C ALA A 231 4.23 -7.40 -17.37
N TYR A 232 5.35 -7.44 -18.07
CA TYR A 232 5.48 -8.14 -19.35
C TYR A 232 5.45 -9.66 -19.23
N VAL A 233 6.09 -10.22 -18.19
CA VAL A 233 6.21 -11.67 -18.00
C VAL A 233 4.86 -12.32 -17.69
N SER A 234 3.92 -11.59 -17.10
CA SER A 234 2.57 -12.06 -16.81
C SER A 234 1.69 -12.20 -18.06
N LYS A 235 2.14 -11.69 -19.22
CA LYS A 235 1.41 -11.69 -20.51
C LYS A 235 -0.04 -11.16 -20.37
N PRO A 236 -0.23 -9.96 -19.88
CA PRO A 236 -1.56 -9.42 -19.63
C PRO A 236 -2.30 -9.13 -20.93
N ASN A 237 -3.63 -9.17 -20.89
CA ASN A 237 -4.48 -8.71 -21.99
C ASN A 237 -4.52 -7.17 -22.07
N ILE A 238 -4.40 -6.51 -20.92
CA ILE A 238 -4.41 -5.05 -20.76
C ILE A 238 -3.16 -4.63 -19.98
N LEU A 239 -2.34 -3.80 -20.60
CA LEU A 239 -1.16 -3.21 -19.96
C LEU A 239 -1.42 -1.73 -19.70
N ILE A 240 -1.30 -1.32 -18.46
CA ILE A 240 -1.48 0.06 -18.01
C ILE A 240 -0.14 0.60 -17.52
N LEU A 241 0.24 1.79 -18.00
CA LEU A 241 1.45 2.49 -17.59
C LEU A 241 1.04 3.83 -16.95
N ASP A 242 1.31 4.00 -15.65
CA ASP A 242 1.03 5.24 -14.93
C ASP A 242 2.32 6.04 -14.77
N GLU A 243 2.51 7.08 -15.62
CA GLU A 243 3.70 7.96 -15.69
C GLU A 243 5.06 7.22 -15.73
N ALA A 244 5.06 5.98 -16.23
CA ALA A 244 6.21 5.07 -16.13
C ALA A 244 7.41 5.45 -17.01
N THR A 245 7.39 6.58 -17.70
CA THR A 245 8.45 6.94 -18.68
C THR A 245 9.26 8.17 -18.30
N SER A 246 8.96 8.83 -17.19
CA SER A 246 9.62 10.09 -16.79
C SER A 246 11.09 9.91 -16.36
N SER A 247 11.50 8.69 -16.05
CA SER A 247 12.84 8.37 -15.48
C SER A 247 13.68 7.44 -16.36
N ILE A 248 13.25 7.12 -17.59
CA ILE A 248 14.05 6.32 -18.52
C ILE A 248 14.84 7.28 -19.40
N ASP A 249 16.15 7.43 -19.08
CA ASP A 249 17.09 8.09 -19.97
C ASP A 249 17.16 7.33 -21.31
N SER A 250 16.98 8.07 -22.38
CA SER A 250 17.19 7.57 -23.76
C SER A 250 18.69 7.42 -24.00
N THR A 251 19.27 6.28 -23.60
CA THR A 251 20.60 5.85 -24.01
C THR A 251 20.53 4.81 -25.11
#